data_6b281ce10449c76de187ff9471a4e3e6
#
_entry.id   6b281ce10449c76de187ff9471a4e3e6
#
_cell.length_a   1.000
_cell.length_b   1.000
_cell.length_c   1.000
_cell.angle_alpha   90.00
_cell.angle_beta   90.00
_cell.angle_gamma   90.00
#
_symmetry.space_group_name_H-M   'P 1'
#
loop_
_entity.id
_entity.type
_entity.pdbx_description
1 polymer ?
#
loop_
_entity_poly.entity_id
_entity_poly.type
_entity_poly.pdbx_seq_one_letter_code
_entity_poly.pdbx_strand_id
1 'polypeptide(L)' 'MFKVYKDFSGANVPRTIRFTDDMFSELNEVAAKEKVSLNRLVLLCCRYALDNMETKEKQ' A
#
# COMPACT_ATOMS: atom_id res chain seq x y z
N MET A 1 -2.80 5.91 11.43
CA MET A 1 -1.46 5.45 11.56
C MET A 1 -1.25 4.08 10.98
N PHE A 2 -0.16 3.93 10.28
CA PHE A 2 0.17 2.64 9.70
C PHE A 2 0.61 1.66 10.74
N LYS A 3 0.15 0.44 10.58
CA LYS A 3 0.78 -0.64 11.25
C LYS A 3 1.81 -1.20 10.33
N VAL A 4 2.93 -1.59 10.88
CA VAL A 4 3.96 -2.19 10.08
C VAL A 4 3.84 -3.69 10.20
N TYR A 5 3.39 -4.31 9.12
CA TYR A 5 3.32 -5.75 9.09
C TYR A 5 4.69 -6.28 8.76
N LYS A 6 5.16 -7.21 9.54
CA LYS A 6 6.49 -7.70 9.35
C LYS A 6 6.62 -8.61 8.19
N ASP A 7 5.55 -9.26 7.83
CA ASP A 7 5.69 -10.38 6.95
C ASP A 7 4.77 -10.31 5.76
N PHE A 8 5.33 -9.95 4.64
CA PHE A 8 4.65 -10.07 3.37
C PHE A 8 5.30 -11.17 2.54
N SER A 9 5.87 -12.16 3.21
CA SER A 9 6.60 -13.19 2.48
C SER A 9 5.72 -13.99 1.54
N GLY A 10 4.42 -13.98 1.77
CA GLY A 10 3.51 -14.64 0.86
C GLY A 10 3.03 -13.77 -0.28
N ALA A 11 3.59 -12.58 -0.42
CA ALA A 11 3.13 -11.64 -1.43
C ALA A 11 3.75 -11.99 -2.77
N ASN A 12 3.20 -13.00 -3.40
CA ASN A 12 3.75 -13.45 -4.67
C ASN A 12 2.72 -13.55 -5.78
N VAL A 13 1.60 -12.86 -5.63
CA VAL A 13 0.60 -12.80 -6.69
C VAL A 13 0.84 -11.52 -7.50
N PRO A 14 1.33 -11.62 -8.72
CA PRO A 14 1.66 -10.42 -9.48
C PRO A 14 0.42 -9.80 -10.09
N ARG A 15 0.33 -8.50 -9.99
CA ARG A 15 -0.74 -7.73 -10.61
C ARG A 15 -0.18 -6.38 -10.99
N THR A 16 -0.74 -5.80 -12.03
CA THR A 16 -0.31 -4.50 -12.50
C THR A 16 -1.30 -3.45 -12.04
N ILE A 17 -0.78 -2.39 -11.46
CA ILE A 17 -1.61 -1.28 -11.02
C ILE A 17 -1.13 -0.04 -11.73
N ARG A 18 -2.06 0.77 -12.23
CA ARG A 18 -1.72 2.02 -12.87
C ARG A 18 -2.03 3.16 -11.94
N PHE A 19 -1.07 4.06 -11.80
CA PHE A 19 -1.21 5.20 -10.90
C PHE A 19 -1.26 6.47 -11.71
N THR A 20 -1.90 7.48 -11.15
CA THR A 20 -1.74 8.81 -11.71
C THR A 20 -0.33 9.28 -11.40
N ASP A 21 0.15 10.25 -12.17
CA ASP A 21 1.47 10.79 -11.94
C ASP A 21 1.61 11.37 -10.55
N ASP A 22 0.58 12.07 -10.11
CA ASP A 22 0.60 12.70 -8.79
C ASP A 22 0.69 11.67 -7.69
N MET A 23 -0.11 10.63 -7.77
CA MET A 23 -0.10 9.61 -6.75
C MET A 23 1.22 8.85 -6.75
N PHE A 24 1.75 8.58 -7.93
CA PHE A 24 3.00 7.86 -8.02
C PHE A 24 4.13 8.66 -7.39
N SER A 25 4.17 9.98 -7.67
CA SER A 25 5.15 10.85 -7.04
C SER A 25 5.03 10.85 -5.53
N GLU A 26 3.82 10.95 -5.07
CA GLU A 26 3.57 10.99 -3.63
C GLU A 26 4.01 9.71 -2.97
N LEU A 27 3.70 8.58 -3.59
CA LEU A 27 4.11 7.29 -3.04
C LEU A 27 5.63 7.16 -2.99
N ASN A 28 6.30 7.62 -4.03
CA ASN A 28 7.75 7.54 -4.05
C ASN A 28 8.37 8.41 -2.96
N GLU A 29 7.79 9.57 -2.73
CA GLU A 29 8.26 10.44 -1.68
C GLU A 29 8.15 9.78 -0.32
N VAL A 30 7.00 9.18 -0.06
CA VAL A 30 6.78 8.55 1.22
C VAL A 30 7.68 7.33 1.37
N ALA A 31 7.82 6.56 0.31
CA ALA A 31 8.68 5.38 0.37
C ALA A 31 10.12 5.76 0.73
N ALA A 32 10.62 6.83 0.12
CA ALA A 32 11.96 7.29 0.42
C ALA A 32 12.07 7.78 1.86
N LYS A 33 11.06 8.49 2.30
CA LYS A 33 11.06 9.03 3.64
C LYS A 33 11.00 7.93 4.69
N GLU A 34 10.20 6.91 4.43
CA GLU A 34 10.06 5.81 5.37
C GLU A 34 11.09 4.72 5.15
N LYS A 35 11.90 4.85 4.11
CA LYS A 35 12.97 3.91 3.80
C LYS A 35 12.43 2.50 3.55
N VAL A 36 11.36 2.42 2.80
CA VAL A 36 10.80 1.14 2.38
C VAL A 36 10.70 1.13 0.88
N SER A 37 10.58 -0.04 0.30
CA SER A 37 10.41 -0.14 -1.14
C SER A 37 9.01 0.32 -1.51
N LEU A 38 8.85 0.73 -2.75
CA LEU A 38 7.55 1.15 -3.23
C LEU A 38 6.54 0.01 -3.11
N ASN A 39 6.97 -1.17 -3.48
CA ASN A 39 6.08 -2.33 -3.39
C ASN A 39 5.58 -2.56 -1.97
N ARG A 40 6.49 -2.47 -1.02
CA ARG A 40 6.13 -2.68 0.36
C ARG A 40 5.20 -1.57 0.84
N LEU A 41 5.46 -0.34 0.44
CA LEU A 41 4.60 0.75 0.83
C LEU A 41 3.19 0.56 0.30
N VAL A 42 3.07 0.13 -0.96
CA VAL A 42 1.76 -0.10 -1.54
C VAL A 42 1.03 -1.18 -0.77
N LEU A 43 1.72 -2.24 -0.41
CA LEU A 43 1.09 -3.31 0.37
C LEU A 43 0.64 -2.81 1.72
N LEU A 44 1.44 -1.98 2.37
CA LEU A 44 1.06 -1.41 3.64
C LEU A 44 -0.17 -0.53 3.52
N CYS A 45 -0.22 0.27 2.47
CA CYS A 45 -1.36 1.13 2.23
C CYS A 45 -2.62 0.30 1.99
N CYS A 46 -2.50 -0.76 1.21
CA CYS A 46 -3.64 -1.61 0.95
C CYS A 46 -4.14 -2.27 2.22
N ARG A 47 -3.21 -2.74 3.04
CA ARG A 47 -3.60 -3.38 4.28
C ARG A 47 -4.29 -2.38 5.20
N TYR A 48 -3.74 -1.20 5.28
CA TYR A 48 -4.33 -0.16 6.11
C TYR A 48 -5.74 0.19 5.64
N ALA A 49 -5.89 0.37 4.34
CA ALA A 49 -7.18 0.74 3.79
C ALA A 49 -8.22 -0.34 4.04
N LEU A 50 -7.83 -1.59 3.82
CA LEU A 50 -8.76 -2.69 4.02
C LEU A 50 -9.19 -2.80 5.47
N ASP A 51 -8.25 -2.58 6.38
CA ASP A 51 -8.56 -2.68 7.80
C ASP A 51 -9.46 -1.55 8.28
N ASN A 52 -9.46 -0.45 7.56
CA ASN A 52 -10.20 0.73 7.98
C ASN A 52 -11.39 1.07 7.12
N MET A 53 -11.74 0.22 6.20
CA MET A 53 -12.90 0.47 5.36
C MET A 53 -14.17 0.23 6.13
N GLU A 54 -15.15 1.03 5.81
CA GLU A 54 -16.48 0.73 6.28
C GLU A 54 -17.08 -0.27 5.32
N THR A 55 -17.66 -1.29 5.86
CA THR A 55 -18.09 -2.38 5.02
C THR A 55 -19.57 -2.44 4.81
N LYS A 56 -20.27 -1.38 5.10
CA LYS A 56 -21.65 -1.46 4.89
C LYS A 56 -21.97 -1.55 3.46
N GLU A 57 -21.42 -1.44 2.83
CA GLU A 57 -21.82 -1.60 1.60
C GLU A 57 -21.42 -2.50 0.91
N LYS A 58 -21.45 -2.80 0.98
CA LYS A 58 -21.06 -3.44 0.42
C LYS A 58 -20.98 -3.45 -0.52
N GLN A 59 -20.79 -3.29 -0.78
CA GLN A 59 -20.68 -3.30 -1.69
C GLN A 59 -20.49 -3.86 -2.07
#